data_9084792d26fc328030fad68bb6b6a078
#
_entry.id   9084792d26fc328030fad68bb6b6a078
#
_cell.length_a   1.000
_cell.length_b   1.000
_cell.length_c   1.000
_cell.angle_alpha   90.00
_cell.angle_beta   90.00
_cell.angle_gamma   90.00
#
_symmetry.space_group_name_H-M   'P 1'
#
loop_
_entity.id
_entity.type
_entity.pdbx_description
1 polymer ?
#
loop_
_entity_poly.entity_id
_entity_poly.type
_entity_poly.pdbx_seq_one_letter_code
_entity_poly.pdbx_strand_id
1 'polypeptide(L)'
;FLQNADDYLQILEQGVQYVLEDSKVNKNDVVGIGVDFTSSTIIFLDEQFEPLHRHEDLKTNPHAYVKLWKHHGAQDEANYMIQMSKNKNWLDYYGSSVNSEWMIPKILEVKHEAPEILRRARYIMEAGDYITSILTNSNVRSNCGIGFKGFWDNDAGFNYEFFHSVDPDLPKIVKEKCEAPIISIGESAGRLCKDYQQIWGLSQDVQVSPFIIDAHSGVLGVGAIEAGEFTAVIGTSTCHLMLDSRQVPISSITGSVKNAIIPGLYAYEAGQPAVGDLFEYSKNQAPKHIVDKANEHHMPVLNYLEEL
;
A
#
# COMPACT_ATOMS: atom_id res chain seq x y z
N PHE A 1 -1.12 -2.80 -15.22
CA PHE A 1 0.00 -3.56 -14.67
C PHE A 1 -0.51 -4.64 -13.72
N LEU A 2 -0.09 -5.89 -13.96
CA LEU A 2 -0.54 -7.07 -13.23
C LEU A 2 0.65 -7.87 -12.72
N GLN A 3 0.43 -8.62 -11.64
CA GLN A 3 1.43 -9.52 -11.07
C GLN A 3 0.81 -10.89 -10.76
N ASN A 4 1.64 -11.91 -10.67
CA ASN A 4 1.25 -13.26 -10.28
C ASN A 4 1.51 -13.42 -8.77
N ALA A 5 0.49 -13.80 -8.00
CA ALA A 5 0.64 -14.01 -6.56
C ALA A 5 1.54 -15.21 -6.22
N ASP A 6 1.71 -16.17 -7.13
CA ASP A 6 2.61 -17.31 -6.91
C ASP A 6 4.07 -16.88 -6.81
N ASP A 7 4.45 -15.81 -7.54
CA ASP A 7 5.80 -15.26 -7.47
C ASP A 7 6.11 -14.70 -6.06
N TYR A 8 5.10 -14.10 -5.41
CA TYR A 8 5.27 -13.61 -4.03
C TYR A 8 5.57 -14.73 -3.05
N LEU A 9 4.81 -15.84 -3.14
CA LEU A 9 4.99 -16.99 -2.24
C LEU A 9 6.35 -17.65 -2.47
N GLN A 10 6.73 -17.83 -3.73
CA GLN A 10 8.02 -18.39 -4.08
C GLN A 10 9.18 -17.53 -3.54
N ILE A 11 9.12 -16.22 -3.73
CA ILE A 11 10.16 -15.30 -3.25
C ILE A 11 10.18 -15.27 -1.72
N LEU A 12 9.01 -15.23 -1.07
CA LEU A 12 8.90 -15.26 0.38
C LEU A 12 9.56 -16.51 0.97
N GLU A 13 9.21 -17.70 0.47
CA GLU A 13 9.74 -18.97 0.97
C GLU A 13 11.25 -19.07 0.76
N GLN A 14 11.71 -18.86 -0.47
CA GLN A 14 13.12 -18.99 -0.83
C GLN A 14 13.97 -17.87 -0.22
N GLY A 15 13.48 -16.63 -0.22
CA GLY A 15 14.20 -15.47 0.31
C GLY A 15 14.44 -15.56 1.80
N VAL A 16 13.41 -15.90 2.58
CA VAL A 16 13.56 -16.06 4.04
C VAL A 16 14.50 -17.22 4.37
N GLN A 17 14.36 -18.35 3.68
CA GLN A 17 15.26 -19.49 3.87
C GLN A 17 16.71 -19.11 3.58
N TYR A 18 16.96 -18.44 2.43
CA TYR A 18 18.29 -17.96 2.06
C TYR A 18 18.89 -17.02 3.11
N VAL A 19 18.13 -16.04 3.58
CA VAL A 19 18.61 -15.07 4.59
C VAL A 19 18.94 -15.76 5.92
N LEU A 20 18.12 -16.71 6.37
CA LEU A 20 18.37 -17.49 7.58
C LEU A 20 19.66 -18.33 7.48
N GLU A 21 19.93 -18.91 6.31
CA GLU A 21 21.15 -19.68 6.05
C GLU A 21 22.39 -18.80 5.92
N ASP A 22 22.31 -17.68 5.18
CA ASP A 22 23.42 -16.76 4.92
C ASP A 22 23.85 -16.00 6.17
N SER A 23 22.88 -15.46 6.92
CA SER A 23 23.14 -14.70 8.15
C SER A 23 23.71 -15.55 9.28
N LYS A 24 23.52 -16.87 9.26
CA LYS A 24 23.88 -17.82 10.32
C LYS A 24 23.29 -17.46 11.67
N VAL A 25 22.19 -16.70 11.69
CA VAL A 25 21.47 -16.37 12.92
C VAL A 25 20.93 -17.65 13.56
N ASN A 26 20.99 -17.71 14.90
CA ASN A 26 20.31 -18.80 15.59
C ASN A 26 18.81 -18.63 15.41
N LYS A 27 18.16 -19.58 14.77
CA LYS A 27 16.71 -19.57 14.48
C LYS A 27 15.84 -19.40 15.74
N ASN A 28 16.35 -19.78 16.91
CA ASN A 28 15.65 -19.58 18.19
C ASN A 28 15.67 -18.11 18.65
N ASP A 29 16.54 -17.28 18.08
CA ASP A 29 16.63 -15.86 18.41
C ASP A 29 15.75 -14.99 17.51
N VAL A 30 15.10 -15.60 16.50
CA VAL A 30 14.10 -14.93 15.66
C VAL A 30 12.80 -14.84 16.42
N VAL A 31 12.39 -13.62 16.79
CA VAL A 31 11.21 -13.35 17.63
C VAL A 31 10.05 -12.75 16.85
N GLY A 32 10.29 -12.22 15.65
CA GLY A 32 9.26 -11.55 14.85
C GLY A 32 9.58 -11.46 13.37
N ILE A 33 8.52 -11.29 12.57
CA ILE A 33 8.57 -11.05 11.13
C ILE A 33 7.80 -9.76 10.87
N GLY A 34 8.48 -8.75 10.34
CA GLY A 34 7.87 -7.54 9.80
C GLY A 34 7.51 -7.75 8.33
N VAL A 35 6.31 -7.31 7.95
CA VAL A 35 5.84 -7.36 6.55
C VAL A 35 5.71 -5.94 6.04
N ASP A 36 6.48 -5.55 5.03
CA ASP A 36 6.22 -4.37 4.23
C ASP A 36 5.82 -4.76 2.80
N PHE A 37 5.00 -3.94 2.18
CA PHE A 37 4.51 -4.21 0.84
C PHE A 37 4.08 -2.92 0.13
N THR A 38 4.09 -2.93 -1.20
CA THR A 38 3.50 -1.85 -1.98
C THR A 38 2.01 -1.75 -1.68
N SER A 39 1.52 -0.54 -1.39
CA SER A 39 0.09 -0.30 -1.18
C SER A 39 -0.69 -0.37 -2.49
N SER A 40 -2.01 -0.38 -2.39
CA SER A 40 -2.90 -0.39 -3.57
C SER A 40 -2.64 -1.58 -4.51
N THR A 41 -2.04 -2.64 -4.00
CA THR A 41 -1.75 -3.86 -4.74
C THR A 41 -2.81 -4.90 -4.37
N ILE A 42 -3.88 -4.96 -5.16
CA ILE A 42 -5.13 -5.64 -4.80
C ILE A 42 -5.18 -7.07 -5.35
N ILE A 43 -5.55 -8.01 -4.50
CA ILE A 43 -5.71 -9.43 -4.82
C ILE A 43 -7.16 -9.88 -4.58
N PHE A 44 -7.64 -10.77 -5.46
CA PHE A 44 -8.94 -11.42 -5.39
C PHE A 44 -8.75 -12.90 -5.08
N LEU A 45 -9.37 -13.36 -4.00
CA LEU A 45 -9.20 -14.73 -3.49
C LEU A 45 -10.55 -15.44 -3.40
N ASP A 46 -10.53 -16.75 -3.54
CA ASP A 46 -11.69 -17.60 -3.31
C ASP A 46 -11.91 -17.93 -1.82
N GLU A 47 -12.83 -18.85 -1.52
CA GLU A 47 -13.17 -19.28 -0.15
C GLU A 47 -12.03 -20.01 0.56
N GLN A 48 -11.08 -20.60 -0.19
CA GLN A 48 -9.91 -21.30 0.31
C GLN A 48 -8.68 -20.39 0.47
N PHE A 49 -8.84 -19.09 0.27
CA PHE A 49 -7.74 -18.12 0.21
C PHE A 49 -6.80 -18.32 -0.98
N GLU A 50 -7.27 -18.99 -2.04
CA GLU A 50 -6.51 -19.18 -3.25
C GLU A 50 -6.72 -18.00 -4.22
N PRO A 51 -5.64 -17.47 -4.82
CA PRO A 51 -5.73 -16.44 -5.85
C PRO A 51 -6.55 -16.89 -7.05
N LEU A 52 -7.49 -16.06 -7.52
CA LEU A 52 -8.42 -16.46 -8.59
C LEU A 52 -7.73 -16.81 -9.91
N HIS A 53 -6.54 -16.28 -10.21
CA HIS A 53 -5.81 -16.65 -11.41
C HIS A 53 -5.35 -18.12 -11.44
N ARG A 54 -5.36 -18.83 -10.30
CA ARG A 54 -5.06 -20.28 -10.23
C ARG A 54 -6.18 -21.16 -10.79
N HIS A 55 -7.41 -20.62 -10.86
CA HIS A 55 -8.52 -21.36 -11.47
C HIS A 55 -8.35 -21.46 -12.99
N GLU A 56 -8.47 -22.67 -13.55
CA GLU A 56 -8.21 -22.96 -14.96
C GLU A 56 -9.04 -22.08 -15.91
N ASP A 57 -10.31 -21.86 -15.57
CA ASP A 57 -11.27 -21.06 -16.32
C ASP A 57 -11.01 -19.54 -16.23
N LEU A 58 -10.16 -19.08 -15.30
CA LEU A 58 -9.83 -17.68 -15.08
C LEU A 58 -8.39 -17.29 -15.46
N LYS A 59 -7.54 -18.25 -15.81
CA LYS A 59 -6.11 -18.02 -16.13
C LYS A 59 -5.88 -16.99 -17.25
N THR A 60 -6.80 -16.86 -18.17
CA THR A 60 -6.70 -15.92 -19.29
C THR A 60 -7.36 -14.57 -18.99
N ASN A 61 -8.08 -14.46 -17.86
CA ASN A 61 -8.72 -13.21 -17.48
C ASN A 61 -7.73 -12.30 -16.72
N PRO A 62 -7.36 -11.12 -17.25
CA PRO A 62 -6.41 -10.24 -16.60
C PRO A 62 -6.89 -9.72 -15.24
N HIS A 63 -8.20 -9.65 -15.01
CA HIS A 63 -8.75 -9.20 -13.74
C HIS A 63 -8.67 -10.24 -12.62
N ALA A 64 -8.30 -11.50 -12.93
CA ALA A 64 -8.04 -12.52 -11.93
C ALA A 64 -6.65 -12.40 -11.27
N TYR A 65 -5.76 -11.61 -11.88
CA TYR A 65 -4.40 -11.38 -11.39
C TYR A 65 -4.34 -10.19 -10.43
N VAL A 66 -3.24 -10.12 -9.68
CA VAL A 66 -2.99 -9.02 -8.74
C VAL A 66 -2.85 -7.71 -9.51
N LYS A 67 -3.63 -6.69 -9.13
CA LYS A 67 -3.54 -5.34 -9.70
C LYS A 67 -2.48 -4.53 -8.95
N LEU A 68 -1.35 -4.29 -9.60
CA LEU A 68 -0.22 -3.54 -9.02
C LEU A 68 -0.62 -2.09 -8.67
N TRP A 69 0.07 -1.46 -7.70
CA TRP A 69 -0.16 -0.07 -7.31
C TRP A 69 -0.24 0.90 -8.51
N LYS A 70 0.65 0.80 -9.49
CA LYS A 70 0.66 1.65 -10.71
C LYS A 70 -0.33 1.19 -11.81
N HIS A 71 -1.36 0.43 -11.46
CA HIS A 71 -2.46 0.12 -12.37
C HIS A 71 -3.46 1.27 -12.37
N HIS A 72 -3.60 1.98 -13.49
CA HIS A 72 -4.43 3.18 -13.62
C HIS A 72 -5.73 2.94 -14.40
N GLY A 73 -6.13 1.68 -14.60
CA GLY A 73 -7.35 1.33 -15.34
C GLY A 73 -8.62 1.93 -14.75
N ALA A 74 -8.66 2.11 -13.44
CA ALA A 74 -9.81 2.61 -12.68
C ALA A 74 -9.93 4.16 -12.64
N GLN A 75 -9.46 4.87 -13.66
CA GLN A 75 -9.46 6.34 -13.63
C GLN A 75 -10.88 6.94 -13.72
N ASP A 76 -11.76 6.32 -14.50
CA ASP A 76 -13.15 6.78 -14.64
C ASP A 76 -13.93 6.58 -13.33
N GLU A 77 -13.70 5.46 -12.64
CA GLU A 77 -14.26 5.17 -11.32
C GLU A 77 -13.78 6.18 -10.27
N ALA A 78 -12.49 6.49 -10.25
CA ALA A 78 -11.92 7.48 -9.34
C ALA A 78 -12.53 8.88 -9.59
N ASN A 79 -12.64 9.31 -10.86
CA ASN A 79 -13.26 10.57 -11.24
C ASN A 79 -14.74 10.61 -10.83
N TYR A 80 -15.45 9.51 -11.00
CA TYR A 80 -16.86 9.41 -10.61
C TYR A 80 -17.03 9.50 -9.08
N MET A 81 -16.18 8.83 -8.31
CA MET A 81 -16.16 8.94 -6.85
C MET A 81 -15.93 10.38 -6.38
N ILE A 82 -15.00 11.11 -7.00
CA ILE A 82 -14.77 12.55 -6.73
C ILE A 82 -16.04 13.36 -7.05
N GLN A 83 -16.71 13.06 -8.17
CA GLN A 83 -17.93 13.75 -8.54
C GLN A 83 -19.05 13.53 -7.51
N MET A 84 -19.22 12.30 -7.01
CA MET A 84 -20.24 11.97 -6.03
C MET A 84 -19.96 12.56 -4.64
N SER A 85 -18.70 12.85 -4.32
CA SER A 85 -18.32 13.49 -3.05
C SER A 85 -18.48 15.02 -3.05
N LYS A 86 -18.83 15.65 -4.17
CA LYS A 86 -18.99 17.12 -4.25
C LYS A 86 -19.99 17.63 -3.22
N ASN A 87 -19.60 18.68 -2.49
CA ASN A 87 -20.39 19.30 -1.41
C ASN A 87 -20.62 18.38 -0.19
N LYS A 88 -19.79 17.36 -0.03
CA LYS A 88 -19.74 16.48 1.13
C LYS A 88 -18.35 16.52 1.74
N ASN A 89 -18.23 16.16 3.02
CA ASN A 89 -16.96 16.07 3.74
C ASN A 89 -16.32 14.68 3.69
N TRP A 90 -16.78 13.81 2.80
CA TRP A 90 -16.37 12.39 2.76
C TRP A 90 -14.90 12.18 2.41
N LEU A 91 -14.29 13.15 1.71
CA LEU A 91 -12.89 13.10 1.27
C LEU A 91 -12.00 14.15 1.97
N ASP A 92 -12.46 14.77 3.05
CA ASP A 92 -11.70 15.82 3.72
C ASP A 92 -10.31 15.35 4.20
N TYR A 93 -10.24 14.11 4.67
CA TYR A 93 -8.99 13.51 5.13
C TYR A 93 -8.22 12.74 4.03
N TYR A 94 -8.71 12.82 2.78
CA TYR A 94 -8.09 12.23 1.58
C TYR A 94 -7.76 13.32 0.53
N GLY A 95 -7.51 14.55 1.00
CA GLY A 95 -7.13 15.67 0.14
C GLY A 95 -8.19 16.11 -0.86
N SER A 96 -9.47 15.78 -0.60
CA SER A 96 -10.60 16.00 -1.50
C SER A 96 -10.43 15.32 -2.87
N SER A 97 -9.71 14.20 -2.90
CA SER A 97 -9.36 13.47 -4.12
C SER A 97 -9.49 11.96 -3.94
N VAL A 98 -9.54 11.24 -5.05
CA VAL A 98 -9.48 9.77 -5.13
C VAL A 98 -8.50 9.42 -6.25
N ASN A 99 -7.57 8.51 -5.96
CA ASN A 99 -6.63 8.04 -6.96
C ASN A 99 -7.12 6.72 -7.58
N SER A 100 -6.97 6.59 -8.90
CA SER A 100 -7.29 5.36 -9.64
C SER A 100 -6.51 4.14 -9.19
N GLU A 101 -5.39 4.35 -8.50
CA GLU A 101 -4.58 3.27 -7.93
C GLU A 101 -5.23 2.61 -6.71
N TRP A 102 -6.15 3.29 -6.00
CA TRP A 102 -6.67 2.82 -4.73
C TRP A 102 -7.62 1.63 -4.85
N MET A 103 -7.85 0.96 -3.73
CA MET A 103 -8.60 -0.28 -3.64
C MET A 103 -10.03 -0.15 -4.18
N ILE A 104 -10.80 0.86 -3.74
CA ILE A 104 -12.22 0.97 -4.10
C ILE A 104 -12.44 1.26 -5.60
N PRO A 105 -11.74 2.20 -6.25
CA PRO A 105 -11.79 2.36 -7.70
C PRO A 105 -11.49 1.06 -8.46
N LYS A 106 -10.46 0.30 -8.05
CA LYS A 106 -10.11 -0.98 -8.68
C LYS A 106 -11.19 -2.06 -8.50
N ILE A 107 -11.88 -2.07 -7.37
CA ILE A 107 -13.04 -2.96 -7.18
C ILE A 107 -14.18 -2.60 -8.15
N LEU A 108 -14.44 -1.31 -8.35
CA LEU A 108 -15.44 -0.82 -9.28
C LEU A 108 -15.07 -1.15 -10.73
N GLU A 109 -13.82 -0.94 -11.13
CA GLU A 109 -13.29 -1.36 -12.43
C GLU A 109 -13.57 -2.85 -12.67
N VAL A 110 -13.24 -3.72 -11.72
CA VAL A 110 -13.51 -5.17 -11.83
C VAL A 110 -15.02 -5.45 -11.87
N LYS A 111 -15.83 -4.70 -11.13
CA LYS A 111 -17.30 -4.84 -11.18
C LYS A 111 -17.85 -4.55 -12.59
N HIS A 112 -17.30 -3.55 -13.26
CA HIS A 112 -17.76 -3.11 -14.59
C HIS A 112 -17.21 -4.00 -15.71
N GLU A 113 -15.92 -4.32 -15.68
CA GLU A 113 -15.23 -4.99 -16.77
C GLU A 113 -15.23 -6.52 -16.67
N ALA A 114 -15.23 -7.07 -15.43
CA ALA A 114 -15.14 -8.51 -15.17
C ALA A 114 -16.00 -8.92 -13.96
N PRO A 115 -17.33 -8.74 -14.00
CA PRO A 115 -18.20 -9.01 -12.87
C PRO A 115 -18.15 -10.47 -12.39
N GLU A 116 -17.73 -11.42 -13.23
CA GLU A 116 -17.53 -12.83 -12.86
C GLU A 116 -16.38 -12.97 -11.85
N ILE A 117 -15.30 -12.19 -11.96
CA ILE A 117 -14.21 -12.17 -10.99
C ILE A 117 -14.72 -11.72 -9.63
N LEU A 118 -15.50 -10.62 -9.60
CA LEU A 118 -16.07 -10.12 -8.37
C LEU A 118 -17.05 -11.12 -7.73
N ARG A 119 -17.84 -11.86 -8.54
CA ARG A 119 -18.73 -12.91 -8.03
C ARG A 119 -17.96 -14.09 -7.42
N ARG A 120 -16.86 -14.50 -8.06
CA ARG A 120 -16.01 -15.63 -7.62
C ARG A 120 -15.17 -15.29 -6.39
N ALA A 121 -14.76 -14.03 -6.25
CA ALA A 121 -14.01 -13.59 -5.10
C ALA A 121 -14.81 -13.72 -3.81
N ARG A 122 -14.25 -14.40 -2.81
CA ARG A 122 -14.74 -14.39 -1.42
C ARG A 122 -14.04 -13.30 -0.63
N TYR A 123 -12.75 -13.06 -0.89
CA TYR A 123 -11.96 -12.03 -0.22
C TYR A 123 -11.31 -11.10 -1.25
N ILE A 124 -11.30 -9.82 -0.92
CA ILE A 124 -10.59 -8.77 -1.67
C ILE A 124 -9.76 -8.00 -0.65
N MET A 125 -8.46 -7.92 -0.87
CA MET A 125 -7.55 -7.31 0.10
C MET A 125 -6.28 -6.78 -0.56
N GLU A 126 -5.49 -6.03 0.19
CA GLU A 126 -4.12 -5.70 -0.18
C GLU A 126 -3.26 -6.98 -0.22
N ALA A 127 -2.32 -7.05 -1.14
CA ALA A 127 -1.41 -8.20 -1.23
C ALA A 127 -0.53 -8.33 0.03
N GLY A 128 -0.22 -7.22 0.71
CA GLY A 128 0.45 -7.26 2.01
C GLY A 128 -0.39 -7.93 3.10
N ASP A 129 -1.73 -7.70 3.11
CA ASP A 129 -2.64 -8.42 4.01
C ASP A 129 -2.71 -9.91 3.66
N TYR A 130 -2.66 -10.25 2.36
CA TYR A 130 -2.59 -11.65 1.92
C TYR A 130 -1.34 -12.35 2.47
N ILE A 131 -0.15 -11.74 2.35
CA ILE A 131 1.10 -12.29 2.91
C ILE A 131 0.99 -12.45 4.43
N THR A 132 0.51 -11.43 5.14
CA THR A 132 0.29 -11.51 6.59
C THR A 132 -0.69 -12.65 6.94
N SER A 133 -1.78 -12.78 6.17
CA SER A 133 -2.81 -13.79 6.41
C SER A 133 -2.30 -15.23 6.22
N ILE A 134 -1.50 -15.49 5.18
CA ILE A 134 -0.93 -16.82 4.95
C ILE A 134 0.14 -17.17 6.00
N LEU A 135 0.93 -16.19 6.44
CA LEU A 135 1.94 -16.41 7.49
C LEU A 135 1.31 -16.72 8.86
N THR A 136 0.09 -16.27 9.10
CA THR A 136 -0.58 -16.40 10.42
C THR A 136 -1.78 -17.33 10.42
N ASN A 137 -2.26 -17.78 9.25
CA ASN A 137 -3.57 -18.43 9.09
C ASN A 137 -4.72 -17.60 9.66
N SER A 138 -4.64 -16.26 9.56
CA SER A 138 -5.67 -15.34 10.03
C SER A 138 -6.09 -14.36 8.94
N ASN A 139 -7.40 -14.10 8.85
CA ASN A 139 -7.94 -13.12 7.92
C ASN A 139 -8.02 -11.75 8.62
N VAL A 140 -7.01 -10.92 8.44
CA VAL A 140 -6.91 -9.59 9.06
C VAL A 140 -6.59 -8.52 8.01
N ARG A 141 -6.75 -7.24 8.37
CA ARG A 141 -6.36 -6.09 7.55
C ARG A 141 -5.43 -5.19 8.34
N SER A 142 -4.42 -4.69 7.66
CA SER A 142 -3.57 -3.64 8.21
C SER A 142 -4.30 -2.30 8.22
N ASN A 143 -4.33 -1.64 9.35
CA ASN A 143 -4.83 -0.27 9.45
C ASN A 143 -4.07 0.68 8.51
N CYS A 144 -2.77 0.48 8.31
CA CYS A 144 -1.98 1.27 7.38
C CYS A 144 -2.52 1.15 5.95
N GLY A 145 -2.69 -0.07 5.43
CA GLY A 145 -3.17 -0.29 4.06
C GLY A 145 -4.62 0.14 3.86
N ILE A 146 -5.54 -0.41 4.66
CA ILE A 146 -6.97 -0.16 4.49
C ILE A 146 -7.37 1.29 4.81
N GLY A 147 -6.68 1.94 5.76
CA GLY A 147 -6.91 3.33 6.12
C GLY A 147 -6.54 4.27 4.99
N PHE A 148 -5.34 4.14 4.41
CA PHE A 148 -4.89 5.02 3.33
C PHE A 148 -5.52 4.73 1.98
N LYS A 149 -5.81 3.46 1.67
CA LYS A 149 -6.17 3.05 0.29
C LYS A 149 -7.57 2.46 0.17
N GLY A 150 -8.24 2.16 1.31
CA GLY A 150 -9.59 1.57 1.36
C GLY A 150 -10.65 2.46 2.00
N PHE A 151 -10.33 3.68 2.41
CA PHE A 151 -11.25 4.63 3.08
C PHE A 151 -11.76 4.15 4.44
N TRP A 152 -10.94 3.40 5.17
CA TRP A 152 -11.24 3.03 6.55
C TRP A 152 -10.84 4.14 7.52
N ASP A 153 -11.73 4.49 8.44
CA ASP A 153 -11.48 5.37 9.57
C ASP A 153 -11.56 4.58 10.89
N ASN A 154 -10.57 4.76 11.78
CA ASN A 154 -10.49 3.98 13.02
C ASN A 154 -11.63 4.26 14.01
N ASP A 155 -12.20 5.44 13.97
CA ASP A 155 -13.26 5.86 14.88
C ASP A 155 -14.66 5.67 14.24
N ALA A 156 -14.80 5.83 12.92
CA ALA A 156 -16.07 5.80 12.20
C ALA A 156 -16.29 4.55 11.33
N GLY A 157 -15.23 3.79 11.02
CA GLY A 157 -15.31 2.67 10.07
C GLY A 157 -15.38 3.10 8.62
N PHE A 158 -15.93 2.26 7.75
CA PHE A 158 -16.18 2.61 6.36
C PHE A 158 -17.37 3.56 6.21
N ASN A 159 -17.23 4.54 5.32
CA ASN A 159 -18.33 5.45 4.99
C ASN A 159 -19.27 4.80 3.95
N TYR A 160 -20.21 3.99 4.42
CA TYR A 160 -21.18 3.30 3.57
C TYR A 160 -22.16 4.23 2.85
N GLU A 161 -22.42 5.44 3.38
CA GLU A 161 -23.23 6.45 2.69
C GLU A 161 -22.51 6.92 1.42
N PHE A 162 -21.22 7.19 1.54
CA PHE A 162 -20.37 7.53 0.39
C PHE A 162 -20.35 6.39 -0.64
N PHE A 163 -20.09 5.17 -0.19
CA PHE A 163 -20.04 4.02 -1.09
C PHE A 163 -21.38 3.79 -1.81
N HIS A 164 -22.50 3.89 -1.09
CA HIS A 164 -23.82 3.74 -1.68
C HIS A 164 -24.13 4.83 -2.71
N SER A 165 -23.64 6.05 -2.49
CA SER A 165 -23.81 7.14 -3.46
C SER A 165 -23.06 6.91 -4.77
N VAL A 166 -21.93 6.19 -4.70
CA VAL A 166 -21.12 5.82 -5.87
C VAL A 166 -21.74 4.64 -6.61
N ASP A 167 -22.09 3.59 -5.86
CA ASP A 167 -22.70 2.37 -6.42
C ASP A 167 -23.55 1.68 -5.34
N PRO A 168 -24.83 1.37 -5.61
CA PRO A 168 -25.75 0.78 -4.61
C PRO A 168 -25.27 -0.58 -4.05
N ASP A 169 -24.49 -1.35 -4.81
CA ASP A 169 -23.97 -2.65 -4.37
C ASP A 169 -22.64 -2.55 -3.60
N LEU A 170 -21.93 -1.43 -3.73
CA LEU A 170 -20.59 -1.27 -3.17
C LEU A 170 -20.54 -1.47 -1.64
N PRO A 171 -21.50 -0.96 -0.83
CA PRO A 171 -21.54 -1.26 0.59
C PRO A 171 -21.54 -2.75 0.91
N LYS A 172 -22.34 -3.52 0.15
CA LYS A 172 -22.41 -4.97 0.33
C LYS A 172 -21.10 -5.65 -0.06
N ILE A 173 -20.50 -5.24 -1.19
CA ILE A 173 -19.22 -5.78 -1.66
C ILE A 173 -18.13 -5.55 -0.62
N VAL A 174 -17.99 -4.33 -0.10
CA VAL A 174 -17.00 -3.99 0.92
C VAL A 174 -17.23 -4.81 2.18
N LYS A 175 -18.47 -4.84 2.68
CA LYS A 175 -18.82 -5.56 3.89
C LYS A 175 -18.58 -7.06 3.81
N GLU A 176 -18.91 -7.70 2.70
CA GLU A 176 -18.83 -9.15 2.56
C GLU A 176 -17.42 -9.64 2.15
N LYS A 177 -16.64 -8.81 1.44
CA LYS A 177 -15.40 -9.26 0.80
C LYS A 177 -14.14 -8.53 1.30
N CYS A 178 -14.25 -7.30 1.80
CA CYS A 178 -13.09 -6.52 2.22
C CYS A 178 -12.95 -6.46 3.75
N GLU A 179 -14.07 -6.44 4.49
CA GLU A 179 -14.03 -6.35 5.95
C GLU A 179 -13.39 -7.57 6.61
N ALA A 180 -12.58 -7.28 7.62
CA ALA A 180 -11.99 -8.23 8.56
C ALA A 180 -11.54 -7.44 9.79
N PRO A 181 -11.08 -8.10 10.88
CA PRO A 181 -10.46 -7.39 12.00
C PRO A 181 -9.30 -6.52 11.53
N ILE A 182 -9.29 -5.26 11.96
CA ILE A 182 -8.25 -4.28 11.62
C ILE A 182 -7.19 -4.31 12.72
N ILE A 183 -5.94 -4.44 12.32
CA ILE A 183 -4.78 -4.50 13.22
C ILE A 183 -3.91 -3.26 12.97
N SER A 184 -3.63 -2.52 14.03
CA SER A 184 -2.76 -1.34 13.96
C SER A 184 -1.28 -1.72 13.91
N ILE A 185 -0.45 -0.87 13.32
CA ILE A 185 1.00 -1.03 13.38
C ILE A 185 1.46 -0.97 14.84
N GLY A 186 2.35 -1.88 15.21
CA GLY A 186 2.79 -2.10 16.60
C GLY A 186 2.05 -3.21 17.34
N GLU A 187 0.93 -3.71 16.78
CA GLU A 187 0.22 -4.89 17.27
C GLU A 187 0.67 -6.15 16.51
N SER A 188 0.37 -7.33 17.06
CA SER A 188 0.63 -8.61 16.37
C SER A 188 -0.58 -9.00 15.55
N ALA A 189 -0.38 -9.34 14.28
CA ALA A 189 -1.40 -9.96 13.43
C ALA A 189 -1.62 -11.45 13.76
N GLY A 190 -0.68 -12.05 14.48
CA GLY A 190 -0.73 -13.44 14.91
C GLY A 190 0.66 -14.05 15.04
N ARG A 191 0.69 -15.33 15.40
CA ARG A 191 1.91 -16.12 15.43
C ARG A 191 2.14 -16.76 14.07
N LEU A 192 3.42 -17.00 13.74
CA LEU A 192 3.80 -17.74 12.54
C LEU A 192 3.07 -19.09 12.51
N CYS A 193 2.41 -19.41 11.41
CA CYS A 193 1.65 -20.65 11.25
C CYS A 193 2.58 -21.87 11.13
N LYS A 194 2.04 -23.06 11.39
CA LYS A 194 2.81 -24.32 11.46
C LYS A 194 3.58 -24.63 10.18
N ASP A 195 2.99 -24.31 9.02
CA ASP A 195 3.59 -24.63 7.72
C ASP A 195 4.90 -23.85 7.54
N TYR A 196 4.88 -22.54 7.79
CA TYR A 196 6.07 -21.70 7.69
C TYR A 196 7.07 -21.94 8.84
N GLN A 197 6.61 -22.34 10.06
CA GLN A 197 7.51 -22.83 11.10
C GLN A 197 8.32 -24.04 10.60
N GLN A 198 7.68 -24.98 9.91
CA GLN A 198 8.36 -26.17 9.38
C GLN A 198 9.29 -25.83 8.21
N ILE A 199 8.82 -25.02 7.24
CA ILE A 199 9.61 -24.61 6.07
C ILE A 199 10.91 -23.91 6.50
N TRP A 200 10.82 -22.98 7.45
CA TRP A 200 11.98 -22.17 7.86
C TRP A 200 12.69 -22.70 9.09
N GLY A 201 12.13 -23.65 9.82
CA GLY A 201 12.66 -24.18 11.08
C GLY A 201 12.63 -23.14 12.21
N LEU A 202 11.60 -22.28 12.24
CA LEU A 202 11.42 -21.23 13.24
C LEU A 202 10.49 -21.68 14.37
N SER A 203 10.57 -21.01 15.54
CA SER A 203 9.72 -21.26 16.70
C SER A 203 8.27 -20.86 16.45
N GLN A 204 7.36 -21.52 17.16
CA GLN A 204 5.93 -21.15 17.22
C GLN A 204 5.68 -19.78 17.88
N ASP A 205 6.67 -19.22 18.61
CA ASP A 205 6.51 -17.95 19.32
C ASP A 205 6.85 -16.72 18.47
N VAL A 206 7.29 -16.94 17.22
CA VAL A 206 7.55 -15.86 16.26
C VAL A 206 6.26 -15.10 15.95
N GLN A 207 6.25 -13.81 16.26
CA GLN A 207 5.12 -12.93 15.98
C GLN A 207 5.22 -12.37 14.56
N VAL A 208 4.07 -12.19 13.89
CA VAL A 208 4.00 -11.56 12.56
C VAL A 208 3.28 -10.22 12.70
N SER A 209 3.87 -9.16 12.15
CA SER A 209 3.21 -7.84 12.12
C SER A 209 2.08 -7.82 11.07
N PRO A 210 1.06 -6.92 11.21
CA PRO A 210 0.31 -6.50 10.06
C PRO A 210 1.26 -5.87 9.04
N PHE A 211 0.89 -5.90 7.74
CA PHE A 211 1.76 -5.26 6.76
C PHE A 211 1.74 -3.73 6.94
N ILE A 212 2.87 -3.11 6.67
CA ILE A 212 3.00 -1.66 6.55
C ILE A 212 3.29 -1.31 5.07
N ILE A 213 2.81 -0.17 4.61
CA ILE A 213 3.15 0.33 3.27
C ILE A 213 4.66 0.58 3.21
N ASP A 214 5.33 0.11 2.16
CA ASP A 214 6.79 0.16 2.00
C ASP A 214 7.38 1.57 2.24
N ALA A 215 6.80 2.62 1.63
CA ALA A 215 7.21 4.00 1.90
C ALA A 215 6.99 4.41 3.37
N HIS A 216 5.95 3.90 4.03
CA HIS A 216 5.66 4.20 5.43
C HIS A 216 6.63 3.49 6.39
N SER A 217 7.15 2.32 6.02
CA SER A 217 8.20 1.65 6.79
C SER A 217 9.47 2.49 6.88
N GLY A 218 9.73 3.33 5.88
CA GLY A 218 10.82 4.30 5.87
C GLY A 218 10.78 5.31 7.03
N VAL A 219 9.58 5.67 7.50
CA VAL A 219 9.41 6.56 8.69
C VAL A 219 10.04 5.92 9.93
N LEU A 220 9.76 4.64 10.13
CA LEU A 220 10.35 3.85 11.23
C LEU A 220 11.85 3.69 11.03
N GLY A 221 12.28 3.42 9.79
CA GLY A 221 13.68 3.19 9.44
C GLY A 221 14.59 4.38 9.70
N VAL A 222 14.09 5.61 9.55
CA VAL A 222 14.84 6.84 9.86
C VAL A 222 14.65 7.33 11.30
N GLY A 223 13.80 6.66 12.08
CA GLY A 223 13.53 7.01 13.47
C GLY A 223 12.63 8.24 13.66
N ALA A 224 11.88 8.66 12.64
CA ALA A 224 10.90 9.75 12.73
C ALA A 224 9.61 9.21 13.38
N ILE A 225 9.53 9.22 14.70
CA ILE A 225 8.45 8.58 15.48
C ILE A 225 7.64 9.55 16.35
N GLU A 226 7.96 10.84 16.30
CA GLU A 226 7.29 11.86 17.10
C GLU A 226 6.40 12.79 16.26
N ALA A 227 5.42 13.40 16.92
CA ALA A 227 4.55 14.39 16.27
C ALA A 227 5.36 15.61 15.79
N GLY A 228 5.11 16.06 14.56
CA GLY A 228 5.81 17.16 13.91
C GLY A 228 7.00 16.73 13.06
N GLU A 229 7.38 15.45 13.09
CA GLU A 229 8.47 14.94 12.27
C GLU A 229 7.99 14.65 10.84
N PHE A 230 8.85 14.98 9.89
CA PHE A 230 8.61 14.83 8.46
C PHE A 230 9.66 13.91 7.83
N THR A 231 9.19 12.98 7.00
CA THR A 231 10.02 12.05 6.25
C THR A 231 9.72 12.18 4.76
N ALA A 232 10.75 12.26 3.93
CA ALA A 232 10.64 12.18 2.48
C ALA A 232 11.33 10.90 1.98
N VAL A 233 10.55 10.00 1.38
CA VAL A 233 11.07 8.82 0.70
C VAL A 233 11.23 9.16 -0.76
N ILE A 234 12.48 9.44 -1.17
CA ILE A 234 12.81 10.03 -2.47
C ILE A 234 13.34 8.95 -3.41
N GLY A 235 12.70 8.83 -4.58
CA GLY A 235 13.11 7.97 -5.68
C GLY A 235 12.77 8.61 -7.02
N THR A 236 12.28 7.83 -7.97
CA THR A 236 11.68 8.35 -9.22
C THR A 236 10.48 9.25 -8.90
N SER A 237 9.68 8.85 -7.91
CA SER A 237 8.67 9.66 -7.23
C SER A 237 9.10 9.94 -5.79
N THR A 238 8.39 10.81 -5.08
CA THR A 238 8.59 11.03 -3.65
C THR A 238 7.30 10.83 -2.89
N CYS A 239 7.39 10.08 -1.80
CA CYS A 239 6.35 9.98 -0.79
C CYS A 239 6.74 10.89 0.39
N HIS A 240 5.90 11.88 0.68
CA HIS A 240 6.05 12.79 1.80
C HIS A 240 5.18 12.32 2.95
N LEU A 241 5.78 12.09 4.11
CA LEU A 241 5.11 11.54 5.28
C LEU A 241 5.33 12.47 6.47
N MET A 242 4.28 12.73 7.23
CA MET A 242 4.34 13.54 8.44
C MET A 242 3.50 12.89 9.53
N LEU A 243 3.98 12.94 10.77
CA LEU A 243 3.24 12.52 11.95
C LEU A 243 2.72 13.73 12.72
N ASP A 244 1.46 13.70 13.18
CA ASP A 244 0.88 14.72 14.06
C ASP A 244 -0.06 14.07 15.10
N SER A 245 -0.23 14.72 16.22
CA SER A 245 -1.19 14.34 17.26
C SER A 245 -2.64 14.71 16.92
N ARG A 246 -2.86 15.51 15.90
CA ARG A 246 -4.18 16.02 15.46
C ARG A 246 -4.45 15.59 14.03
N GLN A 247 -5.72 15.41 13.69
CA GLN A 247 -6.17 15.25 12.32
C GLN A 247 -6.74 16.58 11.81
N VAL A 248 -6.19 17.07 10.71
CA VAL A 248 -6.63 18.31 10.07
C VAL A 248 -6.86 18.05 8.58
N PRO A 249 -7.98 18.49 8.01
CA PRO A 249 -8.20 18.43 6.57
C PRO A 249 -7.14 19.25 5.83
N ILE A 250 -6.46 18.60 4.88
CA ILE A 250 -5.45 19.25 4.02
C ILE A 250 -5.77 18.88 2.58
N SER A 251 -5.87 19.87 1.71
CA SER A 251 -6.10 19.65 0.28
C SER A 251 -4.87 19.03 -0.38
N SER A 252 -5.11 18.19 -1.38
CA SER A 252 -4.07 17.60 -2.24
C SER A 252 -3.09 16.64 -1.53
N ILE A 253 -3.45 16.11 -0.36
CA ILE A 253 -2.76 14.97 0.24
C ILE A 253 -3.39 13.65 -0.23
N THR A 254 -2.68 12.55 -0.03
CA THR A 254 -3.17 11.20 -0.33
C THR A 254 -4.05 10.66 0.80
N GLY A 255 -3.80 11.08 2.04
CA GLY A 255 -4.59 10.70 3.18
C GLY A 255 -4.00 11.12 4.52
N SER A 256 -4.83 11.06 5.57
CA SER A 256 -4.40 11.14 6.96
C SER A 256 -5.10 10.06 7.78
N VAL A 257 -4.32 9.16 8.39
CA VAL A 257 -4.84 7.96 9.07
C VAL A 257 -4.26 7.82 10.47
N LYS A 258 -5.15 7.63 11.44
CA LYS A 258 -4.79 7.40 12.85
C LYS A 258 -4.17 6.01 13.05
N ASN A 259 -3.12 5.90 13.84
CA ASN A 259 -2.45 4.63 14.17
C ASN A 259 -1.91 3.85 12.95
N ALA A 260 -1.71 4.51 11.81
CA ALA A 260 -1.28 3.82 10.59
C ALA A 260 0.22 3.53 10.54
N ILE A 261 1.04 4.30 11.25
CA ILE A 261 2.50 4.12 11.34
C ILE A 261 2.93 4.04 12.81
N ILE A 262 2.55 5.03 13.61
CA ILE A 262 2.87 5.11 15.04
C ILE A 262 1.58 5.12 15.85
N PRO A 263 1.42 4.25 16.85
CA PRO A 263 0.27 4.25 17.73
C PRO A 263 0.06 5.61 18.40
N GLY A 264 -1.18 6.11 18.41
CA GLY A 264 -1.55 7.40 19.00
C GLY A 264 -1.39 8.62 18.10
N LEU A 265 -0.71 8.48 16.94
CA LEU A 265 -0.50 9.58 15.99
C LEU A 265 -1.31 9.39 14.71
N TYR A 266 -1.58 10.49 14.03
CA TYR A 266 -2.06 10.53 12.66
C TYR A 266 -0.87 10.60 11.71
N ALA A 267 -0.85 9.72 10.73
CA ALA A 267 0.12 9.76 9.64
C ALA A 267 -0.52 10.42 8.42
N TYR A 268 0.16 11.43 7.88
CA TYR A 268 -0.23 12.14 6.67
C TYR A 268 0.66 11.69 5.51
N GLU A 269 0.05 11.45 4.36
CA GLU A 269 0.77 11.08 3.14
C GLU A 269 0.46 12.07 2.02
N ALA A 270 1.50 12.55 1.33
CA ALA A 270 1.39 13.27 0.07
C ALA A 270 2.38 12.70 -0.95
N GLY A 271 1.94 12.56 -2.18
CA GLY A 271 2.76 11.99 -3.27
C GLY A 271 3.18 13.05 -4.27
N GLN A 272 4.42 12.95 -4.74
CA GLN A 272 4.93 13.70 -5.89
C GLN A 272 5.35 12.67 -6.95
N PRO A 273 4.64 12.56 -8.09
CA PRO A 273 4.81 11.45 -9.03
C PRO A 273 6.11 11.49 -9.84
N ALA A 274 6.78 12.64 -9.90
CA ALA A 274 8.04 12.78 -10.62
C ALA A 274 9.01 13.66 -9.82
N VAL A 275 10.17 13.13 -9.47
CA VAL A 275 11.27 13.86 -8.81
C VAL A 275 12.57 13.66 -9.58
N GLY A 276 13.02 12.44 -9.79
CA GLY A 276 14.22 12.16 -10.59
C GLY A 276 14.09 12.72 -12.01
N ASP A 277 12.95 12.52 -12.65
CA ASP A 277 12.66 13.04 -13.97
C ASP A 277 12.64 14.59 -14.02
N LEU A 278 12.20 15.25 -12.92
CA LEU A 278 12.23 16.71 -12.82
C LEU A 278 13.65 17.25 -12.72
N PHE A 279 14.53 16.57 -12.00
CA PHE A 279 15.94 16.93 -11.97
C PHE A 279 16.59 16.76 -13.34
N GLU A 280 16.34 15.64 -14.02
CA GLU A 280 16.84 15.43 -15.37
C GLU A 280 16.27 16.46 -16.37
N TYR A 281 14.96 16.76 -16.28
CA TYR A 281 14.36 17.82 -17.06
C TYR A 281 15.03 19.18 -16.81
N SER A 282 15.23 19.55 -15.54
CA SER A 282 15.87 20.81 -15.15
C SER A 282 17.29 20.91 -15.68
N LYS A 283 18.06 19.81 -15.58
CA LYS A 283 19.42 19.71 -16.16
C LYS A 283 19.38 19.96 -17.67
N ASN A 284 18.43 19.34 -18.38
CA ASN A 284 18.33 19.44 -19.84
C ASN A 284 17.80 20.81 -20.30
N GLN A 285 17.12 21.55 -19.45
CA GLN A 285 16.66 22.91 -19.69
C GLN A 285 17.67 23.99 -19.23
N ALA A 286 18.78 23.59 -18.63
CA ALA A 286 19.77 24.54 -18.13
C ALA A 286 20.31 25.43 -19.26
N PRO A 287 20.33 26.78 -19.09
CA PRO A 287 20.86 27.69 -20.10
C PRO A 287 22.33 27.35 -20.44
N LYS A 288 22.70 27.55 -21.71
CA LYS A 288 24.04 27.20 -22.19
C LYS A 288 25.16 27.77 -21.31
N HIS A 289 25.04 29.02 -20.86
CA HIS A 289 26.04 29.66 -19.99
C HIS A 289 26.22 28.96 -18.65
N ILE A 290 25.18 28.30 -18.13
CA ILE A 290 25.24 27.49 -16.90
C ILE A 290 25.97 26.19 -17.19
N VAL A 291 25.64 25.53 -18.31
CA VAL A 291 26.32 24.30 -18.74
C VAL A 291 27.82 24.56 -18.99
N ASP A 292 28.16 25.66 -19.69
CA ASP A 292 29.55 26.04 -19.97
C ASP A 292 30.30 26.25 -18.64
N LYS A 293 29.74 26.99 -17.69
CA LYS A 293 30.33 27.20 -16.35
C LYS A 293 30.49 25.92 -15.54
N ALA A 294 29.49 25.06 -15.52
CA ALA A 294 29.61 23.75 -14.87
C ALA A 294 30.78 22.95 -15.44
N ASN A 295 30.94 22.95 -16.77
CA ASN A 295 32.06 22.29 -17.45
C ASN A 295 33.42 22.94 -17.11
N GLU A 296 33.49 24.26 -17.05
CA GLU A 296 34.72 25.00 -16.62
C GLU A 296 35.14 24.60 -15.20
N HIS A 297 34.15 24.37 -14.30
CA HIS A 297 34.39 23.92 -12.94
C HIS A 297 34.52 22.39 -12.78
N HIS A 298 34.47 21.65 -13.90
CA HIS A 298 34.48 20.18 -13.90
C HIS A 298 33.39 19.54 -12.99
N MET A 299 32.23 20.16 -12.93
CA MET A 299 31.09 19.75 -12.09
C MET A 299 29.92 19.27 -12.93
N PRO A 300 29.11 18.31 -12.44
CA PRO A 300 27.80 18.05 -13.00
C PRO A 300 26.90 19.30 -12.94
N VAL A 301 26.09 19.52 -13.98
CA VAL A 301 25.22 20.73 -14.09
C VAL A 301 24.30 20.90 -12.86
N LEU A 302 23.76 19.82 -12.33
CA LEU A 302 22.89 19.87 -11.14
C LEU A 302 23.66 20.37 -9.90
N ASN A 303 24.87 19.86 -9.68
CA ASN A 303 25.70 20.30 -8.56
C ASN A 303 26.08 21.77 -8.70
N TYR A 304 26.39 22.23 -9.93
CA TYR A 304 26.66 23.64 -10.16
C TYR A 304 25.43 24.53 -9.90
N LEU A 305 24.22 24.06 -10.26
CA LEU A 305 22.97 24.77 -9.98
C LEU A 305 22.68 24.87 -8.48
N GLU A 306 23.08 23.86 -7.69
CA GLU A 306 22.91 23.83 -6.23
C GLU A 306 23.82 24.84 -5.51
N GLU A 307 24.97 25.21 -6.14
CA GLU A 307 25.94 26.19 -5.59
C GLU A 307 25.59 27.66 -5.93
N LEU A 308 24.61 27.91 -6.82
CA LEU A 308 24.16 29.25 -7.21
C LEU A 308 23.12 29.82 -6.24
#